data_3609b94eb6e66018ec89beb2d6cff490
#
_entry.id   3609b94eb6e66018ec89beb2d6cff490
#
_cell.length_a   1.000
_cell.length_b   1.000
_cell.length_c   1.000
_cell.angle_alpha   90.00
_cell.angle_beta   90.00
_cell.angle_gamma   90.00
#
_symmetry.space_group_name_H-M   'P 1'
#
loop_
_entity.id
_entity.type
_entity.pdbx_description
1 polymer ?
#
loop_
_entity_poly.entity_id
_entity_poly.type
_entity_poly.pdbx_seq_one_letter_code
_entity_poly.pdbx_strand_id
1 'polypeptide(L)'
;MKKDEKIEQKSLQLLSTFKSVDEEEMKVFNVVGSDDSVDRHGDRINPKGWDLENFKKNPVIMLNHDYSQFPIGKALNVKRKNNALVFDIQFSKTLPLAKEAFDLVKEGIMKAWSVGFLVKEWATSGSEYTIDKMELLELSLVAIPANP
;
A
#
# COMPACT_ATOMS: atom_id res chain seq x y z
N MET A 1 18.61 5.68 -21.73
CA MET A 1 17.96 6.72 -20.91
C MET A 1 18.98 7.26 -19.93
N LYS A 2 19.18 8.54 -19.94
CA LYS A 2 20.16 9.20 -19.08
C LYS A 2 19.66 9.21 -17.63
N LYS A 3 20.61 9.15 -16.68
CA LYS A 3 20.32 9.05 -15.24
C LYS A 3 19.39 10.19 -14.73
N ASP A 4 19.49 11.36 -15.36
CA ASP A 4 18.71 12.55 -15.01
C ASP A 4 17.23 12.45 -15.42
N GLU A 5 16.91 11.81 -16.54
CA GLU A 5 15.53 11.57 -16.99
C GLU A 5 14.79 10.58 -16.09
N LYS A 6 15.50 9.59 -15.51
CA LYS A 6 14.92 8.65 -14.53
C LYS A 6 14.58 9.33 -13.21
N ILE A 7 15.38 10.29 -12.78
CA ILE A 7 15.17 11.05 -11.56
C ILE A 7 13.98 12.00 -11.74
N GLU A 8 13.86 12.67 -12.89
CA GLU A 8 12.71 13.53 -13.20
C GLU A 8 11.40 12.75 -13.27
N GLN A 9 11.39 11.56 -13.89
CA GLN A 9 10.19 10.72 -13.93
C GLN A 9 9.77 10.23 -12.55
N LYS A 10 10.70 9.87 -11.66
CA LYS A 10 10.42 9.51 -10.27
C LYS A 10 9.88 10.70 -9.47
N SER A 11 10.45 11.87 -9.66
CA SER A 11 10.00 13.11 -9.01
C SER A 11 8.61 13.53 -9.47
N LEU A 12 8.32 13.40 -10.76
CA LEU A 12 7.00 13.66 -11.32
C LEU A 12 5.95 12.65 -10.85
N GLN A 13 6.30 11.38 -10.68
CA GLN A 13 5.42 10.37 -10.11
C GLN A 13 5.10 10.66 -8.63
N LEU A 14 6.08 11.09 -7.84
CA LEU A 14 5.88 11.51 -6.46
C LEU A 14 4.98 12.76 -6.37
N LEU A 15 5.20 13.74 -7.24
CA LEU A 15 4.38 14.95 -7.33
C LEU A 15 2.95 14.65 -7.81
N SER A 16 2.75 13.69 -8.72
CA SER A 16 1.42 13.28 -9.16
C SER A 16 0.66 12.55 -8.07
N THR A 17 1.33 11.84 -7.15
CA THR A 17 0.71 11.21 -5.99
C THR A 17 0.16 12.26 -5.01
N PHE A 18 0.84 13.40 -4.85
CA PHE A 18 0.34 14.53 -4.05
C PHE A 18 -0.88 15.23 -4.66
N LYS A 19 -1.04 15.22 -5.98
CA LYS A 19 -2.21 15.79 -6.67
C LYS A 19 -3.46 14.92 -6.61
N SER A 20 -3.38 13.72 -6.04
CA SER A 20 -4.47 12.75 -5.95
C SER A 20 -5.10 12.68 -4.56
N VAL A 21 -5.04 13.76 -3.79
CA VAL A 21 -5.70 13.88 -2.48
C VAL A 21 -6.93 14.77 -2.61
N ASP A 22 -8.08 14.26 -2.18
CA ASP A 22 -9.30 15.06 -1.98
C ASP A 22 -9.44 15.40 -0.50
N GLU A 23 -9.13 16.64 -0.15
CA GLU A 23 -9.12 17.09 1.26
C GLU A 23 -10.52 17.11 1.88
N GLU A 24 -11.52 17.58 1.15
CA GLU A 24 -12.90 17.65 1.66
C GLU A 24 -13.46 16.26 1.95
N GLU A 25 -13.27 15.33 1.02
CA GLU A 25 -13.78 13.98 1.11
C GLU A 25 -12.85 13.04 1.89
N MET A 26 -11.66 13.50 2.27
CA MET A 26 -10.64 12.69 2.94
C MET A 26 -10.30 11.42 2.16
N LYS A 27 -10.05 11.57 0.87
CA LYS A 27 -9.67 10.48 -0.03
C LYS A 27 -8.23 10.63 -0.51
N VAL A 28 -7.57 9.49 -0.70
CA VAL A 28 -6.25 9.40 -1.30
C VAL A 28 -6.31 8.39 -2.45
N PHE A 29 -5.80 8.78 -3.62
CA PHE A 29 -5.89 7.98 -4.83
C PHE A 29 -4.54 7.44 -5.26
N ASN A 30 -4.56 6.31 -5.98
CA ASN A 30 -3.38 5.69 -6.60
C ASN A 30 -2.27 5.34 -5.60
N VAL A 31 -2.66 4.86 -4.44
CA VAL A 31 -1.72 4.40 -3.42
C VAL A 31 -1.14 3.05 -3.82
N VAL A 32 0.18 2.94 -3.85
CA VAL A 32 0.88 1.68 -4.10
C VAL A 32 1.09 0.95 -2.77
N GLY A 33 0.42 -0.19 -2.60
CA GLY A 33 0.53 -0.99 -1.37
C GLY A 33 1.55 -2.12 -1.48
N SER A 34 1.81 -2.59 -2.68
CA SER A 34 2.78 -3.66 -2.93
C SER A 34 3.26 -3.58 -4.38
N ASP A 35 4.50 -3.97 -4.61
CA ASP A 35 5.08 -4.16 -5.95
C ASP A 35 5.93 -5.44 -5.98
N ASP A 36 6.68 -5.67 -7.04
CA ASP A 36 7.51 -6.86 -7.24
C ASP A 36 8.96 -6.70 -6.74
N SER A 37 9.26 -5.63 -6.03
CA SER A 37 10.59 -5.42 -5.46
C SER A 37 10.84 -6.34 -4.26
N VAL A 38 12.12 -6.57 -3.95
CA VAL A 38 12.52 -7.33 -2.77
C VAL A 38 12.35 -6.48 -1.52
N ASP A 39 11.68 -7.01 -0.49
CA ASP A 39 11.46 -6.30 0.77
C ASP A 39 12.70 -6.32 1.68
N ARG A 40 12.58 -5.72 2.88
CA ARG A 40 13.68 -5.63 3.86
C ARG A 40 14.09 -6.99 4.43
N HIS A 41 13.24 -8.01 4.32
CA HIS A 41 13.51 -9.37 4.77
C HIS A 41 14.13 -10.25 3.67
N GLY A 42 14.33 -9.71 2.46
CA GLY A 42 14.83 -10.44 1.31
C GLY A 42 13.76 -11.24 0.58
N ASP A 43 12.48 -10.99 0.87
CA ASP A 43 11.36 -11.68 0.27
C ASP A 43 10.90 -10.96 -1.00
N ARG A 44 10.51 -11.74 -1.99
CA ARG A 44 9.91 -11.25 -3.23
C ARG A 44 8.48 -11.77 -3.35
N ILE A 45 7.56 -10.93 -3.72
CA ILE A 45 6.17 -11.28 -3.94
C ILE A 45 5.92 -11.45 -5.44
N ASN A 46 5.33 -12.58 -5.84
CA ASN A 46 4.84 -12.76 -7.20
C ASN A 46 3.59 -11.90 -7.41
N PRO A 47 3.63 -10.87 -8.25
CA PRO A 47 2.51 -9.94 -8.39
C PRO A 47 1.24 -10.57 -8.97
N LYS A 48 1.36 -11.75 -9.61
CA LYS A 48 0.23 -12.50 -10.16
C LYS A 48 -0.47 -13.40 -9.12
N GLY A 49 0.13 -13.56 -7.93
CA GLY A 49 -0.33 -14.50 -6.91
C GLY A 49 -1.33 -13.93 -5.90
N TRP A 50 -1.79 -12.70 -6.06
CA TRP A 50 -2.72 -12.06 -5.14
C TRP A 50 -4.14 -12.63 -5.26
N ASP A 51 -4.69 -13.12 -4.15
CA ASP A 51 -6.12 -13.35 -3.96
C ASP A 51 -6.71 -12.14 -3.25
N LEU A 52 -7.57 -11.41 -3.94
CA LEU A 52 -8.18 -10.16 -3.48
C LEU A 52 -9.65 -10.33 -3.07
N GLU A 53 -10.18 -11.53 -3.18
CA GLU A 53 -11.63 -11.77 -3.07
C GLU A 53 -12.18 -11.41 -1.68
N ASN A 54 -11.55 -11.90 -0.63
CA ASN A 54 -11.98 -11.61 0.75
C ASN A 54 -11.71 -10.15 1.13
N PHE A 55 -10.60 -9.58 0.68
CA PHE A 55 -10.32 -8.16 0.91
C PHE A 55 -11.41 -7.26 0.31
N LYS A 56 -11.88 -7.56 -0.89
CA LYS A 56 -12.95 -6.77 -1.53
C LYS A 56 -14.26 -6.79 -0.74
N LYS A 57 -14.51 -7.83 0.03
CA LYS A 57 -15.68 -7.94 0.91
C LYS A 57 -15.50 -7.17 2.23
N ASN A 58 -14.26 -6.99 2.68
CA ASN A 58 -13.91 -6.30 3.93
C ASN A 58 -12.64 -5.47 3.73
N PRO A 59 -12.71 -4.37 2.95
CA PRO A 59 -11.54 -3.65 2.47
C PRO A 59 -10.99 -2.65 3.49
N VAL A 60 -10.54 -3.14 4.64
CA VAL A 60 -10.09 -2.30 5.75
C VAL A 60 -8.73 -1.68 5.50
N ILE A 61 -8.60 -0.42 5.89
CA ILE A 61 -7.33 0.32 5.94
C ILE A 61 -6.95 0.48 7.40
N MET A 62 -5.77 -0.03 7.76
CA MET A 62 -5.27 -0.04 9.13
C MET A 62 -4.15 1.00 9.30
N LEU A 63 -3.69 1.18 10.54
CA LEU A 63 -2.56 2.03 10.89
C LEU A 63 -1.48 1.16 11.55
N ASN A 64 -0.28 1.14 10.95
CA ASN A 64 0.89 0.40 11.45
C ASN A 64 0.63 -1.09 11.74
N HIS A 65 -0.26 -1.74 10.98
CA HIS A 65 -0.66 -3.14 11.19
C HIS A 65 -1.16 -3.44 12.61
N ASP A 66 -1.70 -2.44 13.29
CA ASP A 66 -2.23 -2.59 14.65
C ASP A 66 -3.70 -3.00 14.60
N TYR A 67 -3.96 -4.29 14.72
CA TYR A 67 -5.30 -4.86 14.65
C TYR A 67 -6.11 -4.70 15.94
N SER A 68 -5.50 -4.18 17.01
CA SER A 68 -6.20 -3.80 18.24
C SER A 68 -6.95 -2.47 18.14
N GLN A 69 -6.62 -1.68 17.11
CA GLN A 69 -7.26 -0.39 16.83
C GLN A 69 -8.39 -0.54 15.80
N PHE A 70 -9.30 0.44 15.76
CA PHE A 70 -10.26 0.52 14.67
C PHE A 70 -9.57 0.81 13.35
N PRO A 71 -10.11 0.31 12.22
CA PRO A 71 -9.64 0.73 10.90
C PRO A 71 -9.78 2.25 10.73
N ILE A 72 -8.77 2.86 10.11
CA ILE A 72 -8.79 4.31 9.83
C ILE A 72 -9.56 4.65 8.55
N GLY A 73 -9.94 3.67 7.76
CA GLY A 73 -10.65 3.86 6.52
C GLY A 73 -10.95 2.57 5.79
N LYS A 74 -11.35 2.72 4.53
CA LYS A 74 -11.62 1.60 3.62
C LYS A 74 -11.04 1.86 2.25
N ALA A 75 -10.68 0.79 1.54
CA ALA A 75 -10.37 0.88 0.12
C ALA A 75 -11.67 1.01 -0.68
N LEU A 76 -11.71 1.99 -1.56
CA LEU A 76 -12.81 2.15 -2.53
C LEU A 76 -12.66 1.15 -3.67
N ASN A 77 -11.44 0.84 -4.02
CA ASN A 77 -11.07 -0.20 -4.99
C ASN A 77 -9.63 -0.66 -4.78
N VAL A 78 -9.31 -1.78 -5.38
CA VAL A 78 -7.95 -2.31 -5.50
C VAL A 78 -7.76 -2.80 -6.93
N LYS A 79 -6.64 -2.41 -7.55
CA LYS A 79 -6.31 -2.72 -8.94
C LYS A 79 -4.92 -3.32 -9.05
N ARG A 80 -4.77 -4.28 -9.97
CA ARG A 80 -3.45 -4.74 -10.42
C ARG A 80 -2.98 -3.84 -11.55
N LYS A 81 -1.83 -3.18 -11.37
CA LYS A 81 -1.28 -2.29 -12.38
C LYS A 81 0.25 -2.42 -12.41
N ASN A 82 0.80 -2.89 -13.55
CA ASN A 82 2.25 -2.98 -13.74
C ASN A 82 2.99 -3.68 -12.58
N ASN A 83 2.54 -4.89 -12.22
CA ASN A 83 3.10 -5.69 -11.13
C ASN A 83 2.94 -5.06 -9.73
N ALA A 84 2.07 -4.08 -9.58
CA ALA A 84 1.75 -3.46 -8.30
C ALA A 84 0.28 -3.65 -7.95
N LEU A 85 -0.02 -3.57 -6.66
CA LEU A 85 -1.38 -3.35 -6.15
C LEU A 85 -1.57 -1.86 -5.87
N VAL A 86 -2.58 -1.27 -6.49
CA VAL A 86 -2.89 0.15 -6.40
C VAL A 86 -4.29 0.33 -5.83
N PHE A 87 -4.41 1.23 -4.87
CA PHE A 87 -5.62 1.44 -4.08
C PHE A 87 -6.09 2.89 -4.17
N ASP A 88 -7.41 3.06 -4.16
CA ASP A 88 -8.04 4.34 -3.83
C ASP A 88 -8.67 4.21 -2.44
N ILE A 89 -8.44 5.17 -1.57
CA ILE A 89 -8.72 5.05 -0.14
C ILE A 89 -9.63 6.16 0.34
N GLN A 90 -10.64 5.80 1.13
CA GLN A 90 -11.48 6.71 1.91
C GLN A 90 -11.08 6.61 3.38
N PHE A 91 -10.58 7.70 3.96
CA PHE A 91 -10.39 7.79 5.41
C PHE A 91 -11.74 7.97 6.12
N SER A 92 -11.83 7.45 7.34
CA SER A 92 -13.03 7.62 8.17
C SER A 92 -13.23 9.10 8.51
N LYS A 93 -14.45 9.60 8.32
CA LYS A 93 -14.84 10.94 8.74
C LYS A 93 -15.32 11.00 10.20
N THR A 94 -15.45 9.85 10.84
CA THR A 94 -15.96 9.72 12.21
C THR A 94 -14.85 9.55 13.23
N LEU A 95 -13.83 8.77 12.91
CA LEU A 95 -12.75 8.41 13.82
C LEU A 95 -11.72 9.55 13.92
N PRO A 96 -11.48 10.15 15.12
CA PRO A 96 -10.46 11.21 15.26
C PRO A 96 -9.07 10.79 14.80
N LEU A 97 -8.65 9.57 15.13
CA LEU A 97 -7.35 9.02 14.70
C LEU A 97 -7.20 9.01 13.16
N ALA A 98 -8.29 8.75 12.44
CA ALA A 98 -8.27 8.77 10.98
C ALA A 98 -8.01 10.18 10.43
N LYS A 99 -8.58 11.20 11.06
CA LYS A 99 -8.32 12.60 10.69
C LYS A 99 -6.87 13.00 10.95
N GLU A 100 -6.31 12.59 12.08
CA GLU A 100 -4.89 12.82 12.41
C GLU A 100 -3.99 12.12 11.41
N ALA A 101 -4.26 10.84 11.09
CA ALA A 101 -3.52 10.08 10.10
C ALA A 101 -3.59 10.74 8.70
N PHE A 102 -4.77 11.16 8.28
CA PHE A 102 -4.97 11.85 7.01
C PHE A 102 -4.19 13.19 6.95
N ASP A 103 -4.19 13.95 8.03
CA ASP A 103 -3.42 15.20 8.11
C ASP A 103 -1.90 14.93 7.99
N LEU A 104 -1.39 13.87 8.60
CA LEU A 104 0.01 13.46 8.45
C LEU A 104 0.35 13.01 7.02
N VAL A 105 -0.57 12.40 6.32
CA VAL A 105 -0.41 12.08 4.89
C VAL A 105 -0.31 13.37 4.07
N LYS A 106 -1.17 14.34 4.31
CA LYS A 106 -1.14 15.63 3.62
C LYS A 106 0.18 16.39 3.85
N GLU A 107 0.68 16.35 5.08
CA GLU A 107 1.96 16.98 5.44
C GLU A 107 3.18 16.25 4.86
N GLY A 108 3.00 15.04 4.32
CA GLY A 108 4.09 14.21 3.84
C GLY A 108 4.92 13.55 4.94
N ILE A 109 4.43 13.54 6.19
CA ILE A 109 5.08 12.89 7.33
C ILE A 109 4.85 11.38 7.26
N MET A 110 3.62 10.93 7.03
CA MET A 110 3.32 9.54 6.73
C MET A 110 2.98 9.40 5.25
N LYS A 111 3.77 8.64 4.52
CA LYS A 111 3.65 8.48 3.07
C LYS A 111 3.87 7.05 2.58
N ALA A 112 4.04 6.13 3.50
CA ALA A 112 4.32 4.74 3.19
C ALA A 112 3.12 3.85 3.47
N TRP A 113 2.93 2.87 2.61
CA TRP A 113 1.83 1.92 2.69
C TRP A 113 2.38 0.50 2.63
N SER A 114 1.74 -0.41 3.32
CA SER A 114 2.19 -1.79 3.42
C SER A 114 1.00 -2.73 3.52
N VAL A 115 1.06 -3.85 2.80
CA VAL A 115 0.02 -4.87 2.81
C VAL A 115 0.20 -5.85 3.96
N GLY A 116 -0.91 -6.28 4.56
CA GLY A 116 -0.97 -7.44 5.42
C GLY A 116 -1.63 -8.59 4.68
N PHE A 117 -1.02 -9.78 4.69
CA PHE A 117 -1.48 -10.89 3.89
C PHE A 117 -1.14 -12.24 4.52
N LEU A 118 -1.84 -13.29 4.08
CA LEU A 118 -1.56 -14.67 4.40
C LEU A 118 -0.82 -15.34 3.24
N VAL A 119 0.31 -15.97 3.54
CA VAL A 119 1.05 -16.76 2.54
C VAL A 119 0.33 -18.10 2.32
N LYS A 120 0.02 -18.41 1.07
CA LYS A 120 -0.61 -19.66 0.64
C LYS A 120 0.38 -20.62 0.00
N GLU A 121 1.27 -20.12 -0.85
CA GLU A 121 2.32 -20.88 -1.49
C GLU A 121 3.60 -20.07 -1.56
N TRP A 122 4.75 -20.72 -1.36
CA TRP A 122 6.06 -20.08 -1.47
C TRP A 122 7.06 -21.06 -2.09
N ALA A 123 8.17 -20.53 -2.59
CA ALA A 123 9.30 -21.27 -3.12
C ALA A 123 10.61 -20.63 -2.66
N THR A 124 11.64 -21.46 -2.52
CA THR A 124 13.00 -21.00 -2.24
C THR A 124 13.92 -21.39 -3.37
N SER A 125 14.84 -20.48 -3.74
CA SER A 125 15.89 -20.72 -4.73
C SER A 125 17.20 -20.11 -4.20
N GLY A 126 18.09 -20.95 -3.67
CA GLY A 126 19.27 -20.48 -2.96
C GLY A 126 18.91 -19.69 -1.71
N SER A 127 19.35 -18.43 -1.63
CA SER A 127 19.00 -17.50 -0.55
C SER A 127 17.74 -16.68 -0.84
N GLU A 128 17.14 -16.84 -2.02
CA GLU A 128 15.93 -16.11 -2.41
C GLU A 128 14.66 -16.84 -2.00
N TYR A 129 13.75 -16.10 -1.37
CA TYR A 129 12.43 -16.56 -0.96
C TYR A 129 11.38 -15.80 -1.77
N THR A 130 10.54 -16.54 -2.50
CA THR A 130 9.47 -15.98 -3.30
C THR A 130 8.13 -16.45 -2.77
N ILE A 131 7.24 -15.50 -2.51
CA ILE A 131 5.86 -15.77 -2.13
C ILE A 131 5.05 -15.82 -3.42
N ASP A 132 4.55 -17.01 -3.77
CA ASP A 132 3.87 -17.25 -5.05
C ASP A 132 2.37 -17.05 -5.00
N LYS A 133 1.74 -17.37 -3.88
CA LYS A 133 0.30 -17.15 -3.67
C LYS A 133 0.04 -16.62 -2.27
N MET A 134 -0.78 -15.58 -2.19
CA MET A 134 -1.13 -14.94 -0.94
C MET A 134 -2.53 -14.32 -1.01
N GLU A 135 -3.17 -14.30 0.15
CA GLU A 135 -4.45 -13.62 0.34
C GLU A 135 -4.23 -12.26 0.98
N LEU A 136 -4.73 -11.21 0.35
CA LEU A 136 -4.69 -9.86 0.92
C LEU A 136 -5.69 -9.76 2.08
N LEU A 137 -5.20 -9.36 3.25
CA LEU A 137 -6.03 -9.16 4.45
C LEU A 137 -6.37 -7.69 4.66
N GLU A 138 -5.37 -6.80 4.53
CA GLU A 138 -5.52 -5.39 4.80
C GLU A 138 -4.42 -4.57 4.11
N LEU A 139 -4.64 -3.27 4.03
CA LEU A 139 -3.61 -2.28 3.70
C LEU A 139 -3.42 -1.37 4.89
N SER A 140 -2.20 -1.09 5.28
CA SER A 140 -1.87 -0.16 6.37
C SER A 140 -1.12 1.07 5.88
N LEU A 141 -1.48 2.20 6.45
CA LEU A 141 -0.60 3.37 6.49
C LEU A 141 0.47 3.08 7.55
N VAL A 142 1.74 3.16 7.19
CA VAL A 142 2.83 2.78 8.09
C VAL A 142 3.88 3.88 8.17
N ALA A 143 4.52 3.98 9.34
CA ALA A 143 5.64 4.90 9.52
C ALA A 143 6.89 4.42 8.77
N ILE A 144 7.13 3.11 8.79
CA ILE A 144 8.28 2.48 8.12
C ILE A 144 7.77 1.30 7.29
N PRO A 145 7.89 1.35 5.95
CA PRO A 145 7.41 0.29 5.08
C PRO A 145 8.34 -0.92 5.10
N ALA A 146 7.78 -2.12 4.88
CA ALA A 146 8.56 -3.34 4.62
C ALA A 146 9.32 -3.24 3.29
N ASN A 147 8.74 -2.53 2.34
CA ASN A 147 9.33 -2.26 1.02
C ASN A 147 9.94 -0.85 1.02
N PRO A 148 11.27 -0.73 0.97
CA PRO A 148 11.95 0.56 1.07
C PRO A 148 11.73 1.46 -0.16
#